data_291e0de4b6111294ebdb7935adea5f7a
#
_entry.id   291e0de4b6111294ebdb7935adea5f7a
#
_cell.length_a   1.000
_cell.length_b   1.000
_cell.length_c   1.000
_cell.angle_alpha   90.00
_cell.angle_beta   90.00
_cell.angle_gamma   90.00
#
_symmetry.space_group_name_H-M   'P 1'
#
loop_
_entity.id
_entity.type
_entity.pdbx_description
1 polymer ?
#
loop_
_entity_poly.entity_id
_entity_poly.type
_entity_poly.pdbx_seq_one_letter_code
_entity_poly.pdbx_strand_id
1 'polypeptide(L)'
;MHGAEVNRAVIGIRSRIGAAARVRSSLLIGADYYETLDEMRASEARGVPPVGIGAESVIENAIIDKNARIGRGVRIVNGTGVKEMDGDGYFIREGIVIVPKNGVVPDGTVI
;
A
#
# COMPACT_ATOMS: atom_id res chain seq x y z
N MET A 1 -3.05 11.57 9.05
CA MET A 1 -2.57 11.78 7.66
C MET A 1 -1.86 13.12 7.54
N HIS A 2 -0.58 13.19 7.82
CA HIS A 2 0.18 14.42 7.71
C HIS A 2 0.64 14.64 6.27
N GLY A 3 0.06 15.63 5.58
CA GLY A 3 0.42 15.94 4.20
C GLY A 3 0.04 14.87 3.17
N ALA A 4 -0.73 13.85 3.56
CA ALA A 4 -1.20 12.84 2.62
C ALA A 4 -2.34 13.40 1.76
N GLU A 5 -2.41 12.95 0.50
CA GLU A 5 -3.50 13.27 -0.41
C GLU A 5 -4.32 12.01 -0.68
N VAL A 6 -5.62 12.11 -0.50
CA VAL A 6 -6.55 11.03 -0.81
C VAL A 6 -7.62 11.57 -1.76
N ASN A 7 -7.76 10.97 -2.94
CA ASN A 7 -8.66 11.45 -3.97
C ASN A 7 -9.35 10.28 -4.66
N ARG A 8 -10.69 10.32 -4.72
CA ARG A 8 -11.51 9.25 -5.33
C ARG A 8 -11.16 7.86 -4.78
N ALA A 9 -10.93 7.79 -3.48
CA ALA A 9 -10.53 6.53 -2.85
C ALA A 9 -11.49 6.19 -1.72
N VAL A 10 -11.64 4.89 -1.48
CA VAL A 10 -12.36 4.37 -0.31
C VAL A 10 -11.31 3.87 0.65
N ILE A 11 -11.32 4.40 1.86
CA ILE A 11 -10.34 4.08 2.90
C ILE A 11 -11.05 3.31 4.00
N GLY A 12 -10.65 2.07 4.19
CA GLY A 12 -11.22 1.21 5.22
C GLY A 12 -10.78 1.59 6.64
N ILE A 13 -11.35 0.91 7.62
CA ILE A 13 -11.05 1.16 9.03
C ILE A 13 -9.60 0.77 9.36
N ARG A 14 -9.01 1.43 10.33
CA ARG A 14 -7.63 1.22 10.79
C ARG A 14 -6.59 1.38 9.68
N SER A 15 -6.88 2.18 8.66
CA SER A 15 -5.92 2.45 7.61
C SER A 15 -4.87 3.44 8.10
N ARG A 16 -3.60 3.13 7.88
CA ARG A 16 -2.51 4.06 8.13
C ARG A 16 -1.97 4.54 6.79
N ILE A 17 -1.95 5.85 6.62
CA ILE A 17 -1.40 6.47 5.41
C ILE A 17 -0.28 7.40 5.83
N GLY A 18 0.94 7.10 5.39
CA GLY A 18 2.13 7.84 5.77
C GLY A 18 2.17 9.27 5.24
N ALA A 19 3.07 10.07 5.80
CA ALA A 19 3.23 11.47 5.39
C ALA A 19 3.59 11.59 3.91
N ALA A 20 3.01 12.56 3.23
CA ALA A 20 3.22 12.86 1.81
C ALA A 20 2.86 11.70 0.86
N ALA A 21 2.17 10.67 1.33
CA ALA A 21 1.64 9.63 0.46
C ALA A 21 0.46 10.15 -0.36
N ARG A 22 0.27 9.60 -1.55
CA ARG A 22 -0.85 9.94 -2.44
C ARG A 22 -1.62 8.70 -2.81
N VAL A 23 -2.92 8.73 -2.60
CA VAL A 23 -3.82 7.61 -2.93
C VAL A 23 -4.93 8.14 -3.83
N ARG A 24 -5.04 7.59 -5.03
CA ARG A 24 -6.03 8.00 -6.02
C ARG A 24 -6.75 6.81 -6.62
N SER A 25 -8.06 6.96 -6.82
CA SER A 25 -8.88 5.98 -7.53
C SER A 25 -8.63 4.55 -7.05
N SER A 26 -8.49 4.38 -5.74
CA SER A 26 -8.08 3.12 -5.13
C SER A 26 -9.01 2.73 -3.98
N LEU A 27 -8.99 1.45 -3.65
CA LEU A 27 -9.71 0.89 -2.53
C LEU A 27 -8.70 0.32 -1.53
N LEU A 28 -8.68 0.87 -0.32
CA LEU A 28 -7.91 0.35 0.80
C LEU A 28 -8.88 -0.33 1.77
N ILE A 29 -8.73 -1.62 1.96
CA ILE A 29 -9.68 -2.37 2.81
C ILE A 29 -9.38 -2.14 4.29
N GLY A 30 -8.17 -1.71 4.62
CA GLY A 30 -7.82 -1.35 5.97
C GLY A 30 -7.10 -2.47 6.71
N ALA A 31 -7.33 -2.59 8.01
CA ALA A 31 -6.66 -3.59 8.82
C ALA A 31 -7.59 -4.16 9.89
N ASP A 32 -7.27 -5.37 10.33
CA ASP A 32 -8.01 -6.02 11.42
C ASP A 32 -7.57 -5.51 12.79
N TYR A 33 -6.38 -4.89 12.86
CA TYR A 33 -5.79 -4.43 14.11
C TYR A 33 -4.91 -3.20 13.86
N TYR A 34 -4.60 -2.48 14.94
CA TYR A 34 -3.58 -1.44 14.92
C TYR A 34 -2.26 -2.04 15.35
N GLU A 35 -1.19 -1.76 14.62
CA GLU A 35 0.15 -2.06 15.11
C GLU A 35 0.54 -1.04 16.19
N THR A 36 1.14 -1.52 17.28
CA THR A 36 1.74 -0.66 18.28
C THR A 36 3.05 -0.08 17.74
N LEU A 37 3.56 0.97 18.38
CA LEU A 37 4.87 1.52 18.01
C LEU A 37 5.98 0.47 18.14
N ASP A 38 5.92 -0.37 19.17
CA ASP A 38 6.90 -1.42 19.36
C ASP A 38 6.83 -2.48 18.27
N GLU A 39 5.64 -2.85 17.85
CA GLU A 39 5.45 -3.78 16.73
C GLU A 39 5.97 -3.19 15.42
N MET A 40 5.72 -1.91 15.17
CA MET A 40 6.23 -1.22 13.99
C MET A 40 7.76 -1.21 13.97
N ARG A 41 8.38 -0.89 15.10
CA ARG A 41 9.85 -0.88 15.24
C ARG A 41 10.44 -2.26 15.03
N ALA A 42 9.80 -3.29 15.58
CA ALA A 42 10.25 -4.67 15.40
C ALA A 42 10.16 -5.09 13.92
N SER A 43 9.11 -4.70 13.23
CA SER A 43 8.96 -4.96 11.79
C SER A 43 10.04 -4.26 10.97
N GLU A 44 10.31 -2.99 11.26
CA GLU A 44 11.34 -2.22 10.59
C GLU A 44 12.73 -2.82 10.80
N ALA A 45 13.02 -3.30 12.01
CA ALA A 45 14.28 -3.96 12.30
C ALA A 45 14.48 -5.25 11.48
N ARG A 46 13.41 -5.90 11.07
CA ARG A 46 13.44 -7.06 10.19
C ARG A 46 13.39 -6.70 8.70
N GLY A 47 13.36 -5.42 8.36
CA GLY A 47 13.20 -4.96 6.99
C GLY A 47 11.79 -5.13 6.44
N VAL A 48 10.80 -5.27 7.29
CA VAL A 48 9.39 -5.43 6.90
C VAL A 48 8.66 -4.12 7.16
N PRO A 49 7.96 -3.54 6.16
CA PRO A 49 7.20 -2.31 6.38
C PRO A 49 6.07 -2.51 7.39
N PRO A 50 5.68 -1.47 8.13
CA PRO A 50 4.48 -1.51 8.94
C PRO A 50 3.21 -1.70 8.11
N VAL A 51 2.14 -2.17 8.75
CA VAL A 51 0.82 -2.27 8.10
C VAL A 51 0.35 -0.89 7.65
N GLY A 52 -0.14 -0.80 6.41
CA GLY A 52 -0.63 0.44 5.82
C GLY A 52 0.23 0.93 4.68
N ILE A 53 0.10 2.22 4.38
CA ILE A 53 0.80 2.86 3.27
C ILE A 53 1.98 3.66 3.84
N GLY A 54 3.18 3.36 3.39
CA GLY A 54 4.38 4.07 3.82
C GLY A 54 4.45 5.51 3.31
N ALA A 55 5.29 6.32 3.97
CA ALA A 55 5.48 7.72 3.59
C ALA A 55 5.94 7.86 2.14
N GLU A 56 5.51 8.92 1.48
CA GLU A 56 5.93 9.29 0.12
C GLU A 56 5.56 8.28 -0.97
N SER A 57 4.68 7.32 -0.66
CA SER A 57 4.21 6.36 -1.65
C SER A 57 3.10 6.95 -2.51
N VAL A 58 2.99 6.46 -3.75
CA VAL A 58 1.94 6.86 -4.70
C VAL A 58 1.17 5.62 -5.11
N ILE A 59 -0.13 5.64 -4.86
CA ILE A 59 -1.04 4.53 -5.15
C ILE A 59 -2.14 5.03 -6.09
N GLU A 60 -2.23 4.45 -7.27
CA GLU A 60 -3.27 4.79 -8.25
C GLU A 60 -3.88 3.52 -8.85
N ASN A 61 -5.19 3.52 -9.00
CA ASN A 61 -5.96 2.41 -9.61
C ASN A 61 -5.58 1.06 -9.00
N ALA A 62 -5.62 0.98 -7.68
CA ALA A 62 -5.22 -0.22 -6.98
C ALA A 62 -6.24 -0.65 -5.92
N ILE A 63 -6.21 -1.93 -5.62
CA ILE A 63 -6.95 -2.51 -4.49
C ILE A 63 -5.90 -3.03 -3.51
N ILE A 64 -5.88 -2.45 -2.32
CA ILE A 64 -4.96 -2.85 -1.25
C ILE A 64 -5.78 -3.59 -0.20
N ASP A 65 -5.60 -4.89 -0.13
CA ASP A 65 -6.39 -5.75 0.75
C ASP A 65 -5.94 -5.62 2.21
N LYS A 66 -6.61 -6.33 3.10
CA LYS A 66 -6.41 -6.23 4.55
C LYS A 66 -4.98 -6.50 4.96
N ASN A 67 -4.51 -5.74 5.94
CA ASN A 67 -3.22 -5.93 6.59
C ASN A 67 -2.04 -5.89 5.63
N ALA A 68 -2.21 -5.32 4.45
CA ALA A 68 -1.11 -5.18 3.51
C ALA A 68 -0.08 -4.18 4.03
N ARG A 69 1.18 -4.43 3.73
CA ARG A 69 2.33 -3.66 4.18
C ARG A 69 2.99 -3.02 2.98
N ILE A 70 2.70 -1.76 2.75
CA ILE A 70 3.28 -0.99 1.64
C ILE A 70 4.40 -0.14 2.21
N GLY A 71 5.60 -0.32 1.70
CA GLY A 71 6.79 0.38 2.16
C GLY A 71 6.80 1.86 1.83
N ARG A 72 7.90 2.52 2.11
CA ARG A 72 8.10 3.95 1.84
C ARG A 72 8.53 4.14 0.39
N GLY A 73 8.09 5.24 -0.22
CA GLY A 73 8.49 5.59 -1.58
C GLY A 73 8.06 4.58 -2.63
N VAL A 74 7.01 3.80 -2.37
CA VAL A 74 6.48 2.82 -3.31
C VAL A 74 5.63 3.52 -4.35
N ARG A 75 5.76 3.11 -5.62
CA ARG A 75 4.92 3.63 -6.70
C ARG A 75 4.10 2.50 -7.30
N ILE A 76 2.82 2.52 -7.04
CA ILE A 76 1.85 1.58 -7.60
C ILE A 76 0.96 2.37 -8.56
N VAL A 77 1.39 2.50 -9.81
CA VAL A 77 0.69 3.30 -10.81
C VAL A 77 0.47 2.55 -12.12
N ASN A 78 1.06 1.37 -12.27
CA ASN A 78 1.01 0.58 -13.50
C ASN A 78 1.33 1.45 -14.74
N GLY A 79 2.46 2.15 -14.69
CA GLY A 79 2.83 3.13 -15.72
C GLY A 79 3.00 2.55 -17.12
N THR A 80 3.27 1.25 -17.23
CA THR A 80 3.42 0.56 -18.52
C THR A 80 2.09 0.02 -19.06
N GLY A 81 1.02 0.15 -18.32
CA GLY A 81 -0.31 -0.29 -18.77
C GLY A 81 -0.49 -1.80 -18.87
N VAL A 82 0.24 -2.57 -18.09
CA VAL A 82 0.10 -4.03 -18.06
C VAL A 82 -1.32 -4.39 -17.61
N LYS A 83 -2.00 -5.28 -18.34
CA LYS A 83 -3.37 -5.67 -18.03
C LYS A 83 -3.47 -6.90 -17.14
N GLU A 84 -2.56 -7.84 -17.32
CA GLU A 84 -2.56 -9.10 -16.57
C GLU A 84 -1.12 -9.44 -16.19
N MET A 85 -0.88 -9.67 -14.90
CA MET A 85 0.42 -10.08 -14.41
C MET A 85 0.30 -10.69 -13.01
N ASP A 86 1.12 -11.69 -12.73
CA ASP A 86 1.34 -12.20 -11.38
C ASP A 86 2.74 -11.76 -10.96
N GLY A 87 2.80 -10.83 -10.02
CA GLY A 87 4.06 -10.32 -9.50
C GLY A 87 4.41 -10.92 -8.14
N ASP A 88 5.52 -10.46 -7.58
CA ASP A 88 5.93 -10.83 -6.23
C ASP A 88 5.21 -9.95 -5.21
N GLY A 89 4.23 -10.53 -4.52
CA GLY A 89 3.42 -9.83 -3.52
C GLY A 89 2.27 -9.00 -4.10
N TYR A 90 1.99 -9.11 -5.39
CA TYR A 90 0.87 -8.39 -6.02
C TYR A 90 0.41 -9.09 -7.29
N PHE A 91 -0.76 -8.68 -7.78
CA PHE A 91 -1.32 -9.13 -9.05
C PHE A 91 -1.80 -7.91 -9.85
N ILE A 92 -1.86 -8.03 -11.17
CA ILE A 92 -2.52 -7.04 -12.02
C ILE A 92 -3.62 -7.76 -12.78
N ARG A 93 -4.84 -7.22 -12.68
CA ARG A 93 -6.03 -7.74 -13.37
C ARG A 93 -6.78 -6.56 -13.99
N GLU A 94 -7.00 -6.62 -15.30
CA GLU A 94 -7.65 -5.54 -16.05
C GLU A 94 -6.99 -4.17 -15.81
N GLY A 95 -5.68 -4.16 -15.68
CA GLY A 95 -4.91 -2.93 -15.42
C GLY A 95 -4.91 -2.45 -13.98
N ILE A 96 -5.63 -3.13 -13.10
CA ILE A 96 -5.72 -2.77 -11.68
C ILE A 96 -4.70 -3.58 -10.89
N VAL A 97 -3.87 -2.89 -10.12
CA VAL A 97 -2.92 -3.56 -9.23
C VAL A 97 -3.64 -4.00 -7.97
N ILE A 98 -3.46 -5.26 -7.60
CA ILE A 98 -4.09 -5.84 -6.42
C ILE A 98 -2.98 -6.34 -5.48
N VAL A 99 -2.91 -5.77 -4.28
CA VAL A 99 -2.04 -6.27 -3.23
C VAL A 99 -2.90 -7.12 -2.30
N PRO A 100 -2.65 -8.44 -2.24
CA PRO A 100 -3.51 -9.35 -1.50
C PRO A 100 -3.38 -9.16 0.01
N LYS A 101 -4.29 -9.78 0.74
CA LYS A 101 -4.28 -9.76 2.20
C LYS A 101 -2.91 -10.20 2.73
N ASN A 102 -2.39 -9.44 3.68
CA ASN A 102 -1.06 -9.62 4.28
C ASN A 102 0.09 -9.47 3.27
N GLY A 103 -0.17 -8.96 2.09
CA GLY A 103 0.89 -8.74 1.10
C GLY A 103 1.93 -7.74 1.57
N VAL A 104 3.16 -7.90 1.14
CA VAL A 104 4.27 -7.01 1.47
C VAL A 104 4.85 -6.44 0.19
N VAL A 105 4.88 -5.11 0.11
CA VAL A 105 5.53 -4.40 -0.99
C VAL A 105 6.70 -3.61 -0.38
N PRO A 106 7.94 -4.03 -0.64
CA PRO A 106 9.11 -3.40 -0.03
C PRO A 106 9.28 -1.93 -0.41
N ASP A 107 10.05 -1.21 0.40
CA ASP A 107 10.40 0.19 0.13
C ASP A 107 10.94 0.37 -1.29
N GLY A 108 10.51 1.43 -1.94
CA GLY A 108 11.03 1.81 -3.26
C GLY A 108 10.54 0.95 -4.42
N THR A 109 9.62 0.02 -4.19
CA THR A 109 9.08 -0.82 -5.27
C THR A 109 8.29 0.03 -6.27
N VAL A 110 8.47 -0.26 -7.56
CA VAL A 110 7.73 0.39 -8.65
C VAL A 110 6.95 -0.67 -9.40
N ILE A 111 5.64 -0.46 -9.48
CA ILE A 111 4.72 -1.38 -10.17
C ILE A 111 3.97 -0.65 -11.26
#